data_1d14e20f79fe4da6b240430ffaea98ce
#
_entry.id   1d14e20f79fe4da6b240430ffaea98ce
#
_cell.length_a   1.000
_cell.length_b   1.000
_cell.length_c   1.000
_cell.angle_alpha   90.00
_cell.angle_beta   90.00
_cell.angle_gamma   90.00
#
_symmetry.space_group_name_H-M   'P 1'
#
loop_
_entity.id
_entity.type
_entity.pdbx_description
1 polymer ?
#
loop_
_entity_poly.entity_id
_entity_poly.type
_entity_poly.pdbx_seq_one_letter_code
_entity_poly.pdbx_strand_id
1 'polypeptide(L)'
;GGKLRAFAVTSPQRSHALPDVPTLAELGFKDMTRTAWLGLWAVPGHPDAALKRIREEALKALAMPAVRDRLMAVGLNVNTQNPPTPEQMAKSLVDDYESVGAMLKSVNYKPE
;
A
#
# COMPACT_ATOMS: atom_id res chain seq x y z
N GLY A 1 6.87 22.57 4.45
CA GLY A 1 7.19 23.63 5.40
C GLY A 1 8.65 23.66 5.84
N GLY A 2 9.61 23.00 5.13
CA GLY A 2 11.07 23.09 5.36
C GLY A 2 11.62 22.60 6.72
N LYS A 3 10.75 22.07 7.57
CA LYS A 3 11.12 21.61 8.93
C LYS A 3 11.67 20.18 8.97
N LEU A 4 11.45 19.39 7.91
CA LEU A 4 11.89 18.01 7.80
C LEU A 4 12.59 17.81 6.47
N ARG A 5 13.63 16.96 6.46
CA ARG A 5 14.31 16.50 5.26
C ARG A 5 14.05 15.01 5.08
N ALA A 6 13.47 14.62 3.93
CA ALA A 6 13.35 13.22 3.55
C ALA A 6 14.70 12.73 3.01
N PHE A 7 15.17 11.58 3.47
CA PHE A 7 16.42 10.96 3.03
C PHE A 7 16.19 9.85 2.01
N ALA A 8 15.12 9.07 2.20
CA ALA A 8 14.75 7.98 1.30
C ALA A 8 13.27 7.65 1.46
N VAL A 9 12.71 6.97 0.46
CA VAL A 9 11.39 6.32 0.52
C VAL A 9 11.56 4.81 0.55
N THR A 10 10.64 4.12 1.22
CA THR A 10 10.66 2.65 1.36
C THR A 10 9.99 1.92 0.20
N SER A 11 9.28 2.63 -0.67
CA SER A 11 8.62 2.07 -1.85
C SER A 11 9.64 1.55 -2.88
N PRO A 12 9.26 0.56 -3.74
CA PRO A 12 10.16 0.03 -4.78
C PRO A 12 10.52 1.07 -5.86
N GLN A 13 9.72 2.12 -5.99
CA GLN A 13 9.94 3.23 -6.91
C GLN A 13 9.87 4.54 -6.15
N ARG A 14 10.51 5.59 -6.67
CA ARG A 14 10.44 6.93 -6.09
C ARG A 14 9.00 7.41 -6.04
N SER A 15 8.66 8.15 -4.99
CA SER A 15 7.35 8.76 -4.85
C SER A 15 7.19 9.91 -5.85
N HIS A 16 6.07 9.96 -6.57
CA HIS A 16 5.74 11.11 -7.43
C HIS A 16 5.58 12.42 -6.66
N ALA A 17 5.27 12.34 -5.36
CA ALA A 17 5.21 13.52 -4.49
C ALA A 17 6.60 13.99 -4.01
N LEU A 18 7.64 13.15 -4.15
CA LEU A 18 9.02 13.41 -3.74
C LEU A 18 10.01 12.84 -4.78
N PRO A 19 10.01 13.34 -6.02
CA PRO A 19 10.75 12.74 -7.14
C PRO A 19 12.27 12.78 -6.94
N ASP A 20 12.78 13.73 -6.17
CA ASP A 20 14.22 13.89 -5.88
C ASP A 20 14.70 13.03 -4.72
N VAL A 21 13.78 12.38 -3.98
CA VAL A 21 14.12 11.51 -2.85
C VAL A 21 14.34 10.10 -3.36
N PRO A 22 15.55 9.51 -3.15
CA PRO A 22 15.84 8.15 -3.62
C PRO A 22 15.07 7.10 -2.84
N THR A 23 14.96 5.90 -3.39
CA THR A 23 14.46 4.73 -2.66
C THR A 23 15.56 4.14 -1.78
N LEU A 24 15.19 3.37 -0.75
CA LEU A 24 16.17 2.62 0.04
C LEU A 24 16.91 1.59 -0.81
N ALA A 25 16.26 1.00 -1.82
CA ALA A 25 16.90 0.07 -2.75
C ALA A 25 18.00 0.74 -3.58
N GLU A 26 17.80 1.98 -4.07
CA GLU A 26 18.81 2.77 -4.76
C GLU A 26 20.03 3.10 -3.87
N LEU A 27 19.81 3.22 -2.56
CA LEU A 27 20.85 3.44 -1.56
C LEU A 27 21.53 2.13 -1.07
N GLY A 28 21.20 0.98 -1.65
CA GLY A 28 21.81 -0.31 -1.33
C GLY A 28 21.04 -1.16 -0.30
N PHE A 29 19.95 -0.65 0.27
CA PHE A 29 19.13 -1.36 1.29
C PHE A 29 17.98 -2.13 0.62
N LYS A 30 18.29 -3.13 -0.21
CA LYS A 30 17.31 -3.84 -1.04
C LYS A 30 16.25 -4.60 -0.23
N ASP A 31 16.61 -5.13 0.93
CA ASP A 31 15.71 -5.90 1.80
C ASP A 31 14.77 -5.03 2.65
N MET A 32 14.92 -3.70 2.57
CA MET A 32 14.10 -2.74 3.33
C MET A 32 12.97 -2.13 2.49
N THR A 33 12.66 -2.72 1.34
CA THR A 33 11.54 -2.26 0.51
C THR A 33 10.21 -2.60 1.19
N ARG A 34 9.39 -1.59 1.45
CA ARG A 34 8.05 -1.71 2.05
C ARG A 34 7.11 -0.73 1.40
N THR A 35 5.89 -1.18 1.15
CA THR A 35 4.81 -0.34 0.63
C THR A 35 3.61 -0.46 1.56
N ALA A 36 3.14 0.67 2.08
CA ALA A 36 1.85 0.70 2.75
C ALA A 36 0.73 0.60 1.71
N TRP A 37 -0.30 -0.15 2.01
CA TRP A 37 -1.49 -0.26 1.18
C TRP A 37 -2.75 -0.08 2.02
N LEU A 38 -3.83 0.35 1.38
CA LEU A 38 -5.14 0.50 1.98
C LEU A 38 -6.12 -0.40 1.26
N GLY A 39 -7.02 -1.01 1.99
CA GLY A 39 -8.02 -1.92 1.43
C GLY A 39 -9.38 -1.75 2.11
N LEU A 40 -10.43 -2.17 1.40
CA LEU A 40 -11.76 -2.35 1.97
C LEU A 40 -11.94 -3.82 2.33
N TRP A 41 -12.39 -4.07 3.54
CA TRP A 41 -12.60 -5.42 4.08
C TRP A 41 -14.05 -5.58 4.51
N ALA A 42 -14.59 -6.77 4.33
CA ALA A 42 -15.90 -7.13 4.81
C ALA A 42 -15.81 -8.26 5.84
N VAL A 43 -16.71 -8.28 6.79
CA VAL A 43 -16.81 -9.40 7.73
C VAL A 43 -17.35 -10.64 7.00
N PRO A 44 -17.01 -11.85 7.44
CA PRO A 44 -17.55 -13.09 6.86
C PRO A 44 -19.09 -13.13 6.89
N GLY A 45 -19.67 -13.80 5.89
CA GLY A 45 -21.11 -14.01 5.79
C GLY A 45 -21.89 -12.99 4.96
N HIS A 46 -21.22 -12.01 4.34
CA HIS A 46 -21.87 -11.16 3.35
C HIS A 46 -22.13 -11.93 2.03
N PRO A 47 -23.27 -11.68 1.36
CA PRO A 47 -23.53 -12.26 0.04
C PRO A 47 -22.46 -11.83 -0.98
N ASP A 48 -21.97 -12.78 -1.77
CA ASP A 48 -20.94 -12.51 -2.80
C ASP A 48 -21.36 -11.42 -3.79
N ALA A 49 -22.66 -11.38 -4.13
CA ALA A 49 -23.21 -10.36 -5.03
C ALA A 49 -23.05 -8.94 -4.44
N ALA A 50 -23.20 -8.78 -3.12
CA ALA A 50 -22.99 -7.49 -2.45
C ALA A 50 -21.52 -7.09 -2.44
N LEU A 51 -20.61 -8.04 -2.16
CA LEU A 51 -19.16 -7.79 -2.18
C LEU A 51 -18.68 -7.42 -3.59
N LYS A 52 -19.16 -8.14 -4.60
CA LYS A 52 -18.87 -7.83 -6.00
C LYS A 52 -19.33 -6.42 -6.35
N ARG A 53 -20.54 -6.04 -5.98
CA ARG A 53 -21.10 -4.71 -6.24
C ARG A 53 -20.29 -3.61 -5.55
N ILE A 54 -19.94 -3.78 -4.29
CA ILE A 54 -19.10 -2.82 -3.55
C ILE A 54 -17.74 -2.64 -4.24
N ARG A 55 -17.11 -3.75 -4.65
CA ARG A 55 -15.83 -3.70 -5.37
C ARG A 55 -15.94 -2.94 -6.70
N GLU A 56 -16.98 -3.22 -7.49
CA GLU A 56 -17.22 -2.55 -8.78
C GLU A 56 -17.40 -1.04 -8.59
N GLU A 57 -18.21 -0.61 -7.64
CA GLU A 57 -18.44 0.81 -7.37
C GLU A 57 -17.20 1.50 -6.78
N ALA A 58 -16.44 0.83 -5.93
CA ALA A 58 -15.17 1.34 -5.42
C ALA A 58 -14.15 1.56 -6.54
N LEU A 59 -14.03 0.62 -7.49
CA LEU A 59 -13.13 0.77 -8.64
C LEU A 59 -13.57 1.91 -9.57
N LYS A 60 -14.87 2.10 -9.78
CA LYS A 60 -15.40 3.24 -10.53
C LYS A 60 -15.06 4.56 -9.84
N ALA A 61 -15.24 4.63 -8.53
CA ALA A 61 -14.88 5.82 -7.74
C ALA A 61 -13.38 6.13 -7.84
N LEU A 62 -12.51 5.13 -7.71
CA LEU A 62 -11.06 5.28 -7.84
C LEU A 62 -10.62 5.70 -9.25
N ALA A 63 -11.39 5.34 -10.28
CA ALA A 63 -11.14 5.76 -11.66
C ALA A 63 -11.52 7.23 -11.93
N MET A 64 -12.30 7.86 -11.06
CA MET A 64 -12.69 9.27 -11.19
C MET A 64 -11.46 10.17 -11.01
N PRO A 65 -11.16 11.10 -11.98
CA PRO A 65 -9.98 11.94 -11.89
C PRO A 65 -9.89 12.72 -10.57
N ALA A 66 -10.99 13.33 -10.12
CA ALA A 66 -11.00 14.09 -8.88
C ALA A 66 -10.67 13.27 -7.62
N VAL A 67 -11.08 11.99 -7.57
CA VAL A 67 -10.76 11.08 -6.48
C VAL A 67 -9.30 10.67 -6.55
N ARG A 68 -8.84 10.25 -7.73
CA ARG A 68 -7.46 9.84 -7.97
C ARG A 68 -6.47 10.96 -7.62
N ASP A 69 -6.71 12.18 -8.12
CA ASP A 69 -5.83 13.31 -7.92
C ASP A 69 -5.74 13.68 -6.43
N ARG A 70 -6.85 13.58 -5.70
CA ARG A 70 -6.88 13.81 -4.26
C ARG A 70 -6.11 12.76 -3.46
N LEU A 71 -6.20 11.49 -3.85
CA LEU A 71 -5.43 10.41 -3.25
C LEU A 71 -3.94 10.55 -3.56
N MET A 72 -3.59 10.90 -4.80
CA MET A 72 -2.21 11.15 -5.19
C MET A 72 -1.60 12.34 -4.45
N ALA A 73 -2.38 13.39 -4.20
CA ALA A 73 -1.92 14.55 -3.43
C ALA A 73 -1.51 14.23 -1.98
N VAL A 74 -2.06 13.15 -1.40
CA VAL A 74 -1.67 12.66 -0.08
C VAL A 74 -0.66 11.49 -0.13
N GLY A 75 -0.06 11.26 -1.30
CA GLY A 75 1.01 10.27 -1.49
C GLY A 75 0.53 8.84 -1.75
N LEU A 76 -0.76 8.61 -1.95
CA LEU A 76 -1.30 7.30 -2.31
C LEU A 76 -1.22 7.08 -3.82
N ASN A 77 -0.71 5.91 -4.21
CA ASN A 77 -0.69 5.50 -5.62
C ASN A 77 -1.93 4.65 -5.93
N VAL A 78 -2.71 5.07 -6.93
CA VAL A 78 -3.97 4.42 -7.30
C VAL A 78 -3.78 3.64 -8.62
N ASN A 79 -3.76 2.31 -8.51
CA ASN A 79 -3.72 1.43 -9.68
C ASN A 79 -5.14 0.98 -10.06
N THR A 80 -5.71 1.64 -11.06
CA THR A 80 -7.04 1.30 -11.60
C THR A 80 -6.99 0.46 -12.87
N GLN A 81 -5.82 0.35 -13.50
CA GLN A 81 -5.66 -0.42 -14.75
C GLN A 81 -5.57 -1.92 -14.48
N ASN A 82 -4.91 -2.31 -13.41
CA ASN A 82 -4.78 -3.70 -13.00
C ASN A 82 -4.96 -3.82 -11.48
N PRO A 83 -6.20 -3.62 -10.97
CA PRO A 83 -6.46 -3.69 -9.54
C PRO A 83 -6.33 -5.14 -9.06
N PRO A 84 -5.77 -5.38 -7.88
CA PRO A 84 -5.63 -6.72 -7.33
C PRO A 84 -6.99 -7.39 -7.14
N THR A 85 -7.03 -8.72 -7.33
CA THR A 85 -8.22 -9.51 -7.01
C THR A 85 -8.40 -9.66 -5.49
N PRO A 86 -9.58 -10.05 -5.00
CA PRO A 86 -9.78 -10.34 -3.58
C PRO A 86 -8.79 -11.37 -3.02
N GLU A 87 -8.50 -12.42 -3.80
CA GLU A 87 -7.55 -13.48 -3.43
C GLU A 87 -6.12 -12.95 -3.34
N GLN A 88 -5.73 -12.10 -4.29
CA GLN A 88 -4.41 -11.44 -4.26
C GLN A 88 -4.28 -10.52 -3.03
N MET A 89 -5.34 -9.77 -2.69
CA MET A 89 -5.35 -8.93 -1.49
C MET A 89 -5.27 -9.76 -0.21
N ALA A 90 -6.02 -10.86 -0.13
CA ALA A 90 -5.95 -11.77 1.02
C ALA A 90 -4.55 -12.37 1.17
N LYS A 91 -3.94 -12.81 0.05
CA LYS A 91 -2.57 -13.31 0.05
C LYS A 91 -1.57 -12.25 0.51
N SER A 92 -1.67 -11.02 0.01
CA SER A 92 -0.78 -9.92 0.41
C SER A 92 -0.85 -9.65 1.91
N LEU A 93 -2.03 -9.76 2.52
CA LEU A 93 -2.19 -9.60 3.97
C LEU A 93 -1.42 -10.68 4.74
N VAL A 94 -1.50 -11.94 4.30
CA VAL A 94 -0.76 -13.05 4.93
C VAL A 94 0.74 -12.87 4.75
N ASP A 95 1.19 -12.57 3.52
CA ASP A 95 2.60 -12.37 3.20
C ASP A 95 3.20 -11.20 4.05
N ASP A 96 2.46 -10.11 4.20
CA ASP A 96 2.87 -8.97 5.04
C ASP A 96 2.94 -9.36 6.52
N TYR A 97 1.95 -10.08 7.03
CA TYR A 97 1.94 -10.55 8.41
C TYR A 97 3.16 -11.43 8.72
N GLU A 98 3.46 -12.40 7.85
CA GLU A 98 4.60 -13.29 8.01
C GLU A 98 5.94 -12.52 7.91
N SER A 99 6.07 -11.63 6.93
CA SER A 99 7.26 -10.84 6.70
C SER A 99 7.56 -9.89 7.86
N VAL A 100 6.53 -9.16 8.35
CA VAL A 100 6.67 -8.28 9.51
C VAL A 100 6.97 -9.09 10.77
N GLY A 101 6.32 -10.22 10.96
CA GLY A 101 6.59 -11.13 12.07
C GLY A 101 8.02 -11.64 12.09
N ALA A 102 8.57 -12.01 10.93
CA ALA A 102 9.97 -12.43 10.81
C ALA A 102 10.94 -11.27 11.14
N MET A 103 10.66 -10.07 10.63
CA MET A 103 11.45 -8.88 10.91
C MET A 103 11.46 -8.54 12.40
N LEU A 104 10.30 -8.54 13.06
CA LEU A 104 10.21 -8.25 14.49
C LEU A 104 10.99 -9.27 15.34
N LYS A 105 10.95 -10.55 14.97
CA LYS A 105 11.76 -11.61 15.62
C LYS A 105 13.25 -11.37 15.45
N SER A 106 13.70 -10.95 14.25
CA SER A 106 15.13 -10.73 13.97
C SER A 106 15.74 -9.61 14.82
N VAL A 107 14.94 -8.64 15.24
CA VAL A 107 15.38 -7.52 16.12
C VAL A 107 14.98 -7.73 17.60
N ASN A 108 14.53 -8.93 17.98
CA ASN A 108 14.08 -9.27 19.34
C ASN A 108 13.00 -8.30 19.88
N TYR A 109 12.16 -7.78 19.01
CA TYR A 109 11.08 -6.89 19.43
C TYR A 109 10.08 -7.64 20.31
N LYS A 110 9.78 -7.09 21.49
CA LYS A 110 8.73 -7.57 22.38
C LYS A 110 7.64 -6.51 22.43
N PRO A 111 6.40 -6.83 22.05
CA PRO A 111 5.30 -5.89 22.25
C PRO A 111 5.08 -5.66 23.74
N GLU A 112 4.84 -4.41 24.12
CA GLU A 112 4.42 -4.01 25.48
C GLU A 112 2.96 -4.40 25.71
#